data_57b604786f22319ea18192f7484c1070
#
_entry.id   57b604786f22319ea18192f7484c1070
#
_cell.length_a   1.000
_cell.length_b   1.000
_cell.length_c   1.000
_cell.angle_alpha   90.00
_cell.angle_beta   90.00
_cell.angle_gamma   90.00
#
_symmetry.space_group_name_H-M   'P 1'
#
loop_
_entity.id
_entity.type
_entity.pdbx_description
1 polymer ?
#
loop_
_entity_poly.entity_id
_entity_poly.type
_entity_poly.pdbx_seq_one_letter_code
_entity_poly.pdbx_strand_id
1 'polypeptide(L)'
;FVDMSRWGKGAVWVNGQSLGRFWNIGPQQTLYLPAPWLKEGENEIVVFEMEDTGNRVLQGLDRPILDSLGVDKNYQKGQLRVVTGTPTLDEGDIILKVTLKEMNEWQQFDFPVAATFRHFCIETLSSYTDDNQACISEVDLLVDKGQVIDKTKWKVVYVDSELADQNLGVGENLYDGDVSSFWHTDPTAKASHPHQIIIDMQEIYKVTAFRVKVREGSFLSGKVKEFQLYTRPQFFLFH
;
A
#
# COMPACT_ATOMS: atom_id res chain seq x y z
N PHE A 1 3.23 3.59 -25.57
CA PHE A 1 3.17 4.34 -24.30
C PHE A 1 4.57 4.84 -23.96
N VAL A 2 4.66 5.98 -23.27
CA VAL A 2 5.94 6.52 -22.76
C VAL A 2 6.02 6.16 -21.28
N ASP A 3 7.11 5.50 -20.89
CA ASP A 3 7.35 5.11 -19.49
C ASP A 3 7.93 6.30 -18.71
N MET A 4 7.18 6.74 -17.70
CA MET A 4 7.53 7.82 -16.78
C MET A 4 7.86 7.31 -15.36
N SER A 5 7.89 5.99 -15.13
CA SER A 5 8.07 5.39 -13.79
C SER A 5 9.39 5.76 -13.11
N ARG A 6 10.38 6.17 -13.88
CA ARG A 6 11.72 6.59 -13.38
C ARG A 6 11.88 8.10 -13.28
N TRP A 7 10.87 8.86 -13.68
CA TRP A 7 10.81 10.31 -13.58
C TRP A 7 10.06 10.69 -12.31
N GLY A 8 10.23 11.90 -11.81
CA GLY A 8 9.59 12.35 -10.58
C GLY A 8 8.17 12.86 -10.83
N LYS A 9 8.07 14.16 -11.13
CA LYS A 9 6.79 14.84 -11.35
C LYS A 9 6.95 15.91 -12.41
N GLY A 10 5.99 15.97 -13.36
CA GLY A 10 6.11 16.99 -14.41
C GLY A 10 5.11 16.83 -15.53
N ALA A 11 5.53 17.22 -16.75
CA ALA A 11 4.70 17.13 -17.94
C ALA A 11 5.56 16.77 -19.16
N VAL A 12 4.94 16.14 -20.17
CA VAL A 12 5.59 15.67 -21.40
C VAL A 12 4.87 16.20 -22.62
N TRP A 13 5.64 16.62 -23.63
CA TRP A 13 5.18 16.97 -24.95
C TRP A 13 5.91 16.14 -26.00
N VAL A 14 5.21 15.77 -27.07
CA VAL A 14 5.78 15.09 -28.24
C VAL A 14 5.38 15.90 -29.48
N ASN A 15 6.37 16.34 -30.26
CA ASN A 15 6.19 17.15 -31.46
C ASN A 15 5.27 18.37 -31.21
N GLY A 16 5.42 19.03 -30.06
CA GLY A 16 4.61 20.16 -29.63
C GLY A 16 3.21 19.82 -29.06
N GLN A 17 2.81 18.55 -29.08
CA GLN A 17 1.54 18.09 -28.51
C GLN A 17 1.72 17.62 -27.07
N SER A 18 0.87 18.10 -26.13
CA SER A 18 0.95 17.70 -24.73
C SER A 18 0.40 16.29 -24.51
N LEU A 19 1.23 15.36 -24.03
CA LEU A 19 0.78 14.05 -23.56
C LEU A 19 0.10 14.13 -22.20
N GLY A 20 0.40 15.16 -21.41
CA GLY A 20 -0.15 15.35 -20.09
C GLY A 20 0.92 15.39 -18.99
N ARG A 21 0.44 15.26 -17.77
CA ARG A 21 1.29 15.28 -16.57
C ARG A 21 1.62 13.86 -16.14
N PHE A 22 2.78 13.70 -15.48
CA PHE A 22 3.18 12.48 -14.82
C PHE A 22 3.54 12.76 -13.37
N TRP A 23 3.42 11.72 -12.55
CA TRP A 23 3.85 11.74 -11.17
C TRP A 23 4.19 10.31 -10.76
N ASN A 24 5.42 10.09 -10.27
CA ASN A 24 5.95 8.77 -9.93
C ASN A 24 5.22 8.05 -8.80
N ILE A 25 4.41 8.74 -8.01
CA ILE A 25 3.55 8.09 -7.01
C ILE A 25 2.47 7.22 -7.65
N GLY A 26 2.19 7.40 -8.93
CA GLY A 26 1.22 6.61 -9.67
C GLY A 26 -0.24 6.89 -9.31
N PRO A 27 -1.13 5.94 -9.57
CA PRO A 27 -0.88 4.56 -10.08
C PRO A 27 -0.49 4.48 -11.57
N GLN A 28 -0.79 5.51 -12.35
CA GLN A 28 -0.44 5.57 -13.76
C GLN A 28 1.02 5.98 -13.92
N GLN A 29 1.86 5.06 -14.41
CA GLN A 29 3.28 5.29 -14.63
C GLN A 29 3.63 5.54 -16.10
N THR A 30 2.66 5.43 -17.00
CA THR A 30 2.86 5.62 -18.44
C THR A 30 1.88 6.64 -19.01
N LEU A 31 2.32 7.34 -20.04
CA LEU A 31 1.47 8.22 -20.85
C LEU A 31 1.19 7.59 -22.20
N TYR A 32 -0.06 7.64 -22.67
CA TYR A 32 -0.42 7.18 -24.00
C TYR A 32 0.15 8.12 -25.05
N LEU A 33 0.89 7.57 -26.01
CA LEU A 33 1.43 8.29 -27.15
C LEU A 33 0.65 7.88 -28.42
N PRO A 34 -0.22 8.77 -28.96
CA PRO A 34 -0.95 8.49 -30.17
C PRO A 34 0.00 8.34 -31.37
N ALA A 35 -0.12 7.24 -32.10
CA ALA A 35 0.69 7.00 -33.30
C ALA A 35 0.65 8.14 -34.34
N PRO A 36 -0.50 8.81 -34.60
CA PRO A 36 -0.56 9.95 -35.53
C PRO A 36 0.27 11.17 -35.11
N TRP A 37 0.74 11.26 -33.87
CA TRP A 37 1.61 12.35 -33.40
C TRP A 37 3.08 12.11 -33.71
N LEU A 38 3.43 10.87 -34.09
CA LEU A 38 4.77 10.50 -34.48
C LEU A 38 4.99 10.77 -35.97
N LYS A 39 6.20 11.17 -36.30
CA LYS A 39 6.69 11.38 -37.66
C LYS A 39 7.66 10.27 -38.02
N GLU A 40 7.80 9.97 -39.31
CA GLU A 40 8.92 9.16 -39.78
C GLU A 40 10.24 9.88 -39.51
N GLY A 41 11.23 9.17 -38.98
CA GLY A 41 12.52 9.72 -38.60
C GLY A 41 12.52 10.34 -37.19
N GLU A 42 13.03 11.54 -37.03
CA GLU A 42 13.23 12.18 -35.74
C GLU A 42 11.94 12.76 -35.16
N ASN A 43 11.71 12.50 -33.87
CA ASN A 43 10.62 13.04 -33.10
C ASN A 43 11.17 13.81 -31.88
N GLU A 44 10.68 15.01 -31.67
CA GLU A 44 11.03 15.83 -30.52
C GLU A 44 10.20 15.42 -29.32
N ILE A 45 10.85 15.10 -28.20
CA ILE A 45 10.19 14.86 -26.91
C ILE A 45 10.74 15.87 -25.89
N VAL A 46 9.84 16.66 -25.32
CA VAL A 46 10.16 17.63 -24.28
C VAL A 46 9.58 17.13 -22.95
N VAL A 47 10.43 16.99 -21.95
CA VAL A 47 10.03 16.65 -20.59
C VAL A 47 10.34 17.82 -19.67
N PHE A 48 9.31 18.33 -19.02
CA PHE A 48 9.47 19.26 -17.91
C PHE A 48 9.43 18.45 -16.61
N GLU A 49 10.56 18.37 -15.92
CA GLU A 49 10.73 17.65 -14.66
C GLU A 49 10.82 18.65 -13.51
N MET A 50 9.99 18.46 -12.48
CA MET A 50 9.95 19.32 -11.28
C MET A 50 10.86 18.81 -10.16
N GLU A 51 11.21 17.51 -10.21
CA GLU A 51 12.06 16.85 -9.23
C GLU A 51 13.32 16.35 -9.95
N ASP A 52 14.50 16.68 -9.47
CA ASP A 52 15.72 16.16 -10.12
C ASP A 52 15.98 14.71 -9.70
N THR A 53 15.42 13.78 -10.46
CA THR A 53 15.65 12.34 -10.26
C THR A 53 16.96 11.85 -10.86
N GLY A 54 17.70 12.71 -11.55
CA GLY A 54 18.92 12.34 -12.28
C GLY A 54 18.67 11.47 -13.53
N ASN A 55 17.44 11.02 -13.76
CA ASN A 55 17.10 10.21 -14.92
C ASN A 55 16.98 11.09 -16.18
N ARG A 56 17.53 10.61 -17.30
CA ARG A 56 17.48 11.28 -18.61
C ARG A 56 17.06 10.32 -19.73
N VAL A 57 16.53 9.15 -19.36
CA VAL A 57 16.15 8.10 -20.31
C VAL A 57 14.63 8.00 -20.38
N LEU A 58 14.10 8.05 -21.60
CA LEU A 58 12.73 7.71 -21.93
C LEU A 58 12.68 6.35 -22.58
N GLN A 59 11.68 5.55 -22.24
CA GLN A 59 11.45 4.24 -22.83
C GLN A 59 10.03 4.17 -23.40
N GLY A 60 9.91 3.64 -24.60
CA GLY A 60 8.63 3.26 -25.20
C GLY A 60 8.21 1.87 -24.74
N LEU A 61 6.91 1.70 -24.41
CA LEU A 61 6.32 0.40 -24.07
C LEU A 61 5.15 0.09 -25.00
N ASP A 62 4.93 -1.20 -25.27
CA ASP A 62 3.80 -1.71 -26.04
C ASP A 62 2.48 -1.77 -25.25
N ARG A 63 2.59 -1.77 -23.93
CA ARG A 63 1.45 -1.78 -22.99
C ARG A 63 1.61 -0.71 -21.91
N PRO A 64 0.50 -0.24 -21.33
CA PRO A 64 0.57 0.72 -20.22
C PRO A 64 0.96 0.06 -18.89
N ILE A 65 1.50 0.87 -17.98
CA ILE A 65 1.60 0.61 -16.55
C ILE A 65 0.62 1.55 -15.86
N LEU A 66 -0.52 1.01 -15.39
CA LEU A 66 -1.64 1.80 -14.85
C LEU A 66 -1.93 1.50 -13.37
N ASP A 67 -1.23 0.54 -12.79
CA ASP A 67 -1.50 -0.07 -11.50
C ASP A 67 -0.26 -0.14 -10.59
N SER A 68 0.77 0.62 -10.91
CA SER A 68 1.99 0.67 -10.12
C SER A 68 2.04 1.95 -9.30
N LEU A 69 1.91 1.82 -7.98
CA LEU A 69 2.21 2.92 -7.07
C LEU A 69 3.73 3.05 -6.96
N GLY A 70 4.23 4.22 -7.30
CA GLY A 70 5.63 4.58 -7.09
C GLY A 70 5.88 4.87 -5.62
N VAL A 71 7.13 4.72 -5.20
CA VAL A 71 7.58 5.20 -3.90
C VAL A 71 8.15 6.58 -4.08
N ASP A 72 7.74 7.49 -3.22
CA ASP A 72 8.53 8.69 -3.01
C ASP A 72 9.95 8.26 -2.65
N LYS A 73 10.94 8.61 -3.46
CA LYS A 73 12.34 8.28 -3.22
C LYS A 73 12.88 8.91 -1.94
N ASN A 74 12.15 9.91 -1.43
CA ASN A 74 12.42 10.57 -0.15
C ASN A 74 11.58 9.99 0.99
N TYR A 75 10.77 8.93 0.73
CA TYR A 75 9.95 8.31 1.76
C TYR A 75 10.85 7.78 2.89
N GLN A 76 10.63 8.31 4.07
CA GLN A 76 11.18 7.77 5.31
C GLN A 76 10.08 7.13 6.12
N LYS A 77 10.39 6.05 6.83
CA LYS A 77 9.46 5.38 7.76
C LYS A 77 8.77 6.45 8.63
N GLY A 78 7.44 6.43 8.67
CA GLY A 78 6.64 7.40 9.44
C GLY A 78 6.44 8.78 8.81
N GLN A 79 6.82 9.00 7.54
CA GLN A 79 6.44 10.23 6.84
C GLN A 79 4.95 10.22 6.47
N LEU A 80 4.33 11.41 6.53
CA LEU A 80 2.96 11.62 6.06
C LEU A 80 2.78 11.11 4.63
N ARG A 81 1.93 10.10 4.47
CA ARG A 81 1.54 9.58 3.17
C ARG A 81 0.52 10.51 2.55
N VAL A 82 0.85 11.04 1.39
CA VAL A 82 -0.07 11.91 0.64
C VAL A 82 -0.98 11.03 -0.22
N VAL A 83 -1.76 10.17 0.41
CA VAL A 83 -2.97 9.66 -0.23
C VAL A 83 -4.11 10.50 0.27
N THR A 84 -4.61 11.40 -0.58
CA THR A 84 -5.79 12.21 -0.28
C THR A 84 -7.02 11.39 -0.65
N GLY A 85 -7.93 11.21 0.29
CA GLY A 85 -9.18 10.50 0.10
C GLY A 85 -9.32 9.27 0.99
N THR A 86 -10.53 8.71 1.00
CA THR A 86 -10.86 7.48 1.71
C THR A 86 -10.87 6.32 0.72
N PRO A 87 -10.30 5.14 1.06
CA PRO A 87 -10.35 3.99 0.16
C PRO A 87 -11.78 3.49 -0.01
N THR A 88 -12.13 3.14 -1.25
CA THR A 88 -13.37 2.43 -1.54
C THR A 88 -13.17 0.96 -1.22
N LEU A 89 -13.80 0.48 -0.15
CA LEU A 89 -13.82 -0.93 0.21
C LEU A 89 -15.15 -1.55 -0.25
N ASP A 90 -15.07 -2.61 -1.03
CA ASP A 90 -16.23 -3.37 -1.52
C ASP A 90 -16.34 -4.66 -0.71
N GLU A 91 -17.55 -5.00 -0.25
CA GLU A 91 -17.78 -6.26 0.48
C GLU A 91 -17.36 -7.50 -0.33
N GLY A 92 -17.41 -7.43 -1.66
CA GLY A 92 -16.96 -8.49 -2.55
C GLY A 92 -15.45 -8.75 -2.51
N ASP A 93 -14.66 -7.81 -2.01
CA ASP A 93 -13.21 -7.93 -1.87
C ASP A 93 -12.78 -8.52 -0.51
N ILE A 94 -13.73 -8.79 0.39
CA ILE A 94 -13.45 -9.37 1.71
C ILE A 94 -13.12 -10.85 1.56
N ILE A 95 -11.92 -11.22 1.99
CA ILE A 95 -11.48 -12.61 2.01
C ILE A 95 -11.56 -13.25 3.40
N LEU A 96 -11.44 -12.44 4.45
CA LEU A 96 -11.56 -12.88 5.84
C LEU A 96 -12.35 -11.89 6.68
N LYS A 97 -13.18 -12.44 7.60
CA LYS A 97 -13.76 -11.73 8.74
C LYS A 97 -13.33 -12.47 9.99
N VAL A 98 -12.62 -11.80 10.89
CA VAL A 98 -11.92 -12.46 12.00
C VAL A 98 -12.28 -11.81 13.32
N THR A 99 -12.55 -12.66 14.32
CA THR A 99 -12.49 -12.28 15.74
C THR A 99 -11.24 -12.94 16.33
N LEU A 100 -10.27 -12.14 16.74
CA LEU A 100 -9.04 -12.61 17.38
C LEU A 100 -9.35 -13.15 18.78
N LYS A 101 -8.55 -14.09 19.23
CA LYS A 101 -8.51 -14.46 20.64
C LYS A 101 -7.60 -13.47 21.38
N GLU A 102 -7.93 -13.20 22.63
CA GLU A 102 -7.07 -12.37 23.49
C GLU A 102 -5.86 -13.19 23.99
N MET A 103 -4.86 -13.33 23.12
CA MET A 103 -3.64 -14.09 23.37
C MET A 103 -2.44 -13.38 22.71
N ASN A 104 -1.24 -13.69 23.18
CA ASN A 104 -0.01 -13.06 22.69
C ASN A 104 0.72 -13.85 21.59
N GLU A 105 0.24 -15.04 21.24
CA GLU A 105 0.80 -15.89 20.21
C GLU A 105 0.30 -15.47 18.82
N TRP A 106 0.99 -15.96 17.80
CA TRP A 106 0.53 -15.85 16.43
C TRP A 106 -0.81 -16.53 16.23
N GLN A 107 -1.75 -15.87 15.57
CA GLN A 107 -3.02 -16.47 15.14
C GLN A 107 -3.06 -16.54 13.63
N GLN A 108 -3.23 -17.76 13.11
CA GLN A 108 -3.28 -18.02 11.67
C GLN A 108 -4.70 -18.32 11.21
N PHE A 109 -5.04 -17.80 10.05
CA PHE A 109 -6.33 -17.96 9.39
C PHE A 109 -6.09 -18.40 7.95
N ASP A 110 -6.44 -19.66 7.67
CA ASP A 110 -6.33 -20.21 6.32
C ASP A 110 -7.47 -19.68 5.46
N PHE A 111 -7.18 -19.34 4.22
CA PHE A 111 -8.21 -18.92 3.27
C PHE A 111 -9.00 -20.14 2.79
N PRO A 112 -10.33 -20.06 2.69
CA PRO A 112 -11.15 -21.15 2.16
C PRO A 112 -10.70 -21.58 0.75
N VAL A 113 -10.26 -20.64 -0.05
CA VAL A 113 -9.65 -20.83 -1.38
C VAL A 113 -8.47 -19.87 -1.49
N ALA A 114 -7.34 -20.38 -1.99
CA ALA A 114 -6.17 -19.54 -2.23
C ALA A 114 -6.51 -18.35 -3.14
N ALA A 115 -6.16 -17.15 -2.72
CA ALA A 115 -6.46 -15.90 -3.42
C ALA A 115 -5.21 -15.33 -4.08
N THR A 116 -5.39 -14.72 -5.24
CA THR A 116 -4.29 -14.10 -6.01
C THR A 116 -4.46 -12.60 -5.99
N PHE A 117 -3.54 -11.89 -5.30
CA PHE A 117 -3.61 -10.45 -5.14
C PHE A 117 -2.22 -9.83 -4.95
N ARG A 118 -2.15 -8.51 -5.06
CA ARG A 118 -0.98 -7.68 -4.78
C ARG A 118 -1.21 -6.75 -3.60
N HIS A 119 -2.43 -6.22 -3.46
CA HIS A 119 -2.78 -5.27 -2.42
C HIS A 119 -3.74 -5.90 -1.42
N PHE A 120 -3.54 -5.57 -0.15
CA PHE A 120 -4.51 -5.92 0.88
C PHE A 120 -4.74 -4.76 1.84
N CYS A 121 -5.97 -4.71 2.37
CA CYS A 121 -6.37 -3.76 3.41
C CYS A 121 -6.76 -4.53 4.67
N ILE A 122 -6.20 -4.13 5.79
CA ILE A 122 -6.69 -4.52 7.11
C ILE A 122 -7.62 -3.41 7.58
N GLU A 123 -8.88 -3.75 7.83
CA GLU A 123 -9.86 -2.86 8.44
C GLU A 123 -10.20 -3.38 9.82
N THR A 124 -9.76 -2.69 10.87
CA THR A 124 -10.04 -3.08 12.24
C THR A 124 -11.39 -2.51 12.67
N LEU A 125 -12.24 -3.34 13.29
CA LEU A 125 -13.62 -3.00 13.61
C LEU A 125 -13.85 -2.76 15.11
N SER A 126 -13.02 -3.35 15.96
CA SER A 126 -13.11 -3.20 17.42
C SER A 126 -11.79 -3.58 18.09
N SER A 127 -11.61 -3.13 19.32
CA SER A 127 -10.53 -3.53 20.22
C SER A 127 -11.05 -4.13 21.52
N TYR A 128 -10.20 -4.89 22.23
CA TYR A 128 -10.53 -5.45 23.54
C TYR A 128 -10.60 -4.39 24.63
N THR A 129 -9.93 -3.26 24.41
CA THR A 129 -9.83 -2.14 25.38
C THR A 129 -10.95 -1.12 25.23
N ASP A 130 -11.82 -1.25 24.24
CA ASP A 130 -12.96 -0.36 23.97
C ASP A 130 -12.58 1.15 23.95
N ASP A 131 -11.38 1.42 23.43
CA ASP A 131 -10.77 2.76 23.43
C ASP A 131 -10.72 3.42 22.05
N ASN A 132 -11.42 2.85 21.08
CA ASN A 132 -11.41 3.29 19.68
C ASN A 132 -10.01 3.33 19.03
N GLN A 133 -9.07 2.57 19.54
CA GLN A 133 -7.72 2.48 18.98
C GLN A 133 -7.51 1.12 18.34
N ALA A 134 -6.55 1.05 17.40
CA ALA A 134 -6.08 -0.19 16.81
C ALA A 134 -4.57 -0.34 17.01
N CYS A 135 -4.14 -1.53 17.41
CA CYS A 135 -2.74 -1.87 17.59
C CYS A 135 -2.49 -3.32 17.17
N ILE A 136 -1.55 -3.51 16.24
CA ILE A 136 -1.11 -4.83 15.73
C ILE A 136 0.41 -4.81 15.67
N SER A 137 1.08 -5.86 16.18
CA SER A 137 2.54 -5.95 16.12
C SER A 137 3.02 -6.38 14.75
N GLU A 138 2.53 -7.51 14.24
CA GLU A 138 3.12 -8.09 13.05
C GLU A 138 2.06 -8.87 12.25
N VAL A 139 2.20 -8.87 10.92
CA VAL A 139 1.38 -9.69 10.02
C VAL A 139 2.26 -10.42 9.01
N ASP A 140 1.85 -11.62 8.66
CA ASP A 140 2.43 -12.40 7.58
C ASP A 140 1.35 -12.92 6.63
N LEU A 141 1.73 -13.06 5.37
CA LEU A 141 0.98 -13.78 4.36
C LEU A 141 1.74 -15.04 3.97
N LEU A 142 1.02 -16.14 3.84
CA LEU A 142 1.59 -17.43 3.55
C LEU A 142 1.18 -17.91 2.17
N VAL A 143 2.14 -18.46 1.43
CA VAL A 143 1.92 -19.19 0.18
C VAL A 143 1.91 -20.69 0.43
N ASP A 144 1.83 -21.49 -0.63
CA ASP A 144 1.82 -22.96 -0.54
C ASP A 144 2.91 -23.48 0.42
N LYS A 145 2.54 -24.53 1.17
CA LYS A 145 3.39 -25.18 2.20
C LYS A 145 3.70 -24.32 3.42
N GLY A 146 2.95 -23.24 3.66
CA GLY A 146 3.11 -22.38 4.83
C GLY A 146 4.37 -21.49 4.78
N GLN A 147 4.95 -21.27 3.60
CA GLN A 147 6.06 -20.35 3.43
C GLN A 147 5.58 -18.91 3.57
N VAL A 148 6.25 -18.14 4.41
CA VAL A 148 6.01 -16.70 4.58
C VAL A 148 6.56 -15.92 3.37
N ILE A 149 5.79 -14.99 2.85
CA ILE A 149 6.21 -14.08 1.77
C ILE A 149 7.30 -13.14 2.29
N ASP A 150 8.32 -12.90 1.47
CA ASP A 150 9.33 -11.87 1.75
C ASP A 150 8.69 -10.48 1.77
N LYS A 151 8.77 -9.80 2.91
CA LYS A 151 8.15 -8.50 3.16
C LYS A 151 9.06 -7.30 2.86
N THR A 152 10.31 -7.53 2.46
CA THR A 152 11.33 -6.47 2.27
C THR A 152 10.95 -5.42 1.24
N LYS A 153 10.08 -5.77 0.29
CA LYS A 153 9.58 -4.85 -0.74
C LYS A 153 8.23 -4.23 -0.42
N TRP A 154 7.58 -4.67 0.67
CA TRP A 154 6.24 -4.20 1.01
C TRP A 154 6.23 -2.72 1.34
N LYS A 155 5.10 -2.09 1.11
CA LYS A 155 4.90 -0.65 1.33
C LYS A 155 3.51 -0.38 1.85
N VAL A 156 3.41 0.45 2.87
CA VAL A 156 2.14 1.02 3.25
C VAL A 156 1.78 2.11 2.24
N VAL A 157 0.64 1.97 1.57
CA VAL A 157 0.16 2.94 0.59
C VAL A 157 -0.92 3.85 1.17
N TYR A 158 -1.58 3.41 2.23
CA TYR A 158 -2.56 4.19 2.96
C TYR A 158 -2.62 3.73 4.42
N VAL A 159 -2.84 4.68 5.31
CA VAL A 159 -3.24 4.45 6.70
C VAL A 159 -4.10 5.63 7.13
N ASP A 160 -5.25 5.35 7.75
CA ASP A 160 -6.15 6.40 8.24
C ASP A 160 -5.62 7.09 9.49
N SER A 161 -4.90 6.34 10.34
CA SER A 161 -4.33 6.82 11.59
C SER A 161 -3.09 6.04 11.98
N GLU A 162 -2.04 6.74 12.39
CA GLU A 162 -0.81 6.13 12.91
C GLU A 162 -0.10 7.05 13.91
N LEU A 163 0.52 6.46 14.91
CA LEU A 163 1.35 7.19 15.89
C LEU A 163 2.73 7.41 15.29
N ALA A 164 2.85 8.51 14.53
CA ALA A 164 4.06 8.83 13.78
C ALA A 164 5.20 9.41 14.63
N ASP A 165 4.90 9.88 15.86
CA ASP A 165 5.92 10.43 16.76
C ASP A 165 7.03 9.41 17.03
N GLN A 166 8.27 9.78 16.72
CA GLN A 166 9.47 8.94 16.85
C GLN A 166 9.35 7.55 16.18
N ASN A 167 8.44 7.40 15.18
CA ASN A 167 8.12 6.14 14.51
C ASN A 167 7.63 5.02 15.45
N LEU A 168 7.00 5.37 16.56
CA LEU A 168 6.59 4.41 17.58
C LEU A 168 5.48 3.46 17.11
N GLY A 169 4.54 3.96 16.31
CA GLY A 169 3.37 3.20 15.89
C GLY A 169 3.04 3.35 14.40
N VAL A 170 4.06 3.44 13.55
CA VAL A 170 3.87 3.60 12.09
C VAL A 170 3.46 2.28 11.42
N GLY A 171 2.77 2.38 10.29
CA GLY A 171 2.23 1.22 9.59
C GLY A 171 3.27 0.21 9.12
N GLU A 172 4.51 0.63 8.85
CA GLU A 172 5.61 -0.26 8.47
C GLU A 172 6.02 -1.24 9.57
N ASN A 173 5.70 -0.94 10.82
CA ASN A 173 5.95 -1.85 11.92
C ASN A 173 5.15 -3.15 11.81
N LEU A 174 4.06 -3.17 10.99
CA LEU A 174 3.28 -4.38 10.75
C LEU A 174 4.04 -5.50 10.01
N TYR A 175 5.15 -5.18 9.37
CA TYR A 175 5.87 -6.16 8.56
C TYR A 175 7.39 -6.00 8.60
N ASP A 176 7.94 -5.34 9.63
CA ASP A 176 9.38 -5.10 9.76
C ASP A 176 10.16 -6.31 10.33
N GLY A 177 9.44 -7.35 10.75
CA GLY A 177 10.01 -8.58 11.31
C GLY A 177 10.35 -8.48 12.79
N ASP A 178 10.05 -7.35 13.44
CA ASP A 178 10.26 -7.13 14.87
C ASP A 178 8.92 -7.17 15.62
N VAL A 179 8.62 -8.28 16.26
CA VAL A 179 7.38 -8.46 17.03
C VAL A 179 7.25 -7.53 18.25
N SER A 180 8.30 -6.80 18.60
CA SER A 180 8.25 -5.79 19.66
C SER A 180 7.81 -4.42 19.15
N SER A 181 7.93 -4.17 17.86
CA SER A 181 7.36 -3.02 17.17
C SER A 181 5.86 -3.24 16.90
N PHE A 182 5.14 -2.20 16.54
CA PHE A 182 3.70 -2.29 16.26
C PHE A 182 3.22 -1.08 15.46
N TRP A 183 2.19 -1.28 14.65
CA TRP A 183 1.32 -0.20 14.22
C TRP A 183 0.34 0.15 15.33
N HIS A 184 0.14 1.43 15.58
CA HIS A 184 -0.84 1.94 16.53
C HIS A 184 -1.47 3.22 15.98
N THR A 185 -2.78 3.30 16.02
CA THR A 185 -3.48 4.54 15.68
C THR A 185 -3.10 5.68 16.62
N ASP A 186 -3.16 6.91 16.16
CA ASP A 186 -2.85 8.08 16.97
C ASP A 186 -3.96 8.30 18.03
N PRO A 187 -3.67 8.15 19.33
CA PRO A 187 -4.67 8.33 20.39
C PRO A 187 -5.16 9.77 20.52
N THR A 188 -4.46 10.73 19.93
CA THR A 188 -4.84 12.15 19.96
C THR A 188 -5.81 12.52 18.84
N ALA A 189 -5.89 11.73 17.79
CA ALA A 189 -6.70 11.99 16.59
C ALA A 189 -8.22 11.87 16.84
N LYS A 190 -8.65 11.30 17.99
CA LYS A 190 -10.06 11.05 18.33
C LYS A 190 -10.86 10.32 17.25
N ALA A 191 -10.18 9.58 16.38
CA ALA A 191 -10.81 8.73 15.40
C ALA A 191 -11.43 7.50 16.07
N SER A 192 -12.48 6.95 15.49
CA SER A 192 -13.12 5.73 15.96
C SER A 192 -12.99 4.64 14.91
N HIS A 193 -13.16 3.39 15.31
CA HIS A 193 -13.29 2.30 14.34
C HIS A 193 -14.37 2.61 13.28
N PRO A 194 -14.20 2.15 12.04
CA PRO A 194 -13.10 1.30 11.56
C PRO A 194 -11.80 2.06 11.30
N HIS A 195 -10.65 1.42 11.58
CA HIS A 195 -9.34 1.91 11.17
C HIS A 195 -8.79 1.06 10.03
N GLN A 196 -8.12 1.70 9.09
CA GLN A 196 -7.73 1.08 7.83
C GLN A 196 -6.24 1.28 7.53
N ILE A 197 -5.58 0.20 7.11
CA ILE A 197 -4.25 0.26 6.56
C ILE A 197 -4.16 -0.59 5.29
N ILE A 198 -3.63 -0.01 4.20
CA ILE A 198 -3.45 -0.69 2.92
C ILE A 198 -1.97 -0.89 2.65
N ILE A 199 -1.63 -2.12 2.29
CA ILE A 199 -0.27 -2.54 1.97
C ILE A 199 -0.20 -3.02 0.53
N ASP A 200 0.82 -2.56 -0.20
CA ASP A 200 1.23 -3.04 -1.52
C ASP A 200 2.42 -3.98 -1.35
N MET A 201 2.28 -5.23 -1.73
CA MET A 201 3.35 -6.23 -1.69
C MET A 201 4.37 -6.07 -2.82
N GLN A 202 4.11 -5.16 -3.78
CA GLN A 202 4.90 -4.89 -5.00
C GLN A 202 4.91 -6.03 -6.04
N GLU A 203 4.44 -7.19 -5.68
CA GLU A 203 4.32 -8.37 -6.54
C GLU A 203 2.97 -9.08 -6.30
N ILE A 204 2.49 -9.80 -7.29
CA ILE A 204 1.28 -10.61 -7.17
C ILE A 204 1.65 -11.98 -6.61
N TYR A 205 0.97 -12.39 -5.54
CA TYR A 205 1.16 -13.70 -4.91
C TYR A 205 -0.15 -14.48 -4.87
N LYS A 206 -0.04 -15.81 -4.95
CA LYS A 206 -1.13 -16.73 -4.63
C LYS A 206 -1.03 -17.11 -3.17
N VAL A 207 -1.83 -16.47 -2.34
CA VAL A 207 -1.80 -16.55 -0.88
C VAL A 207 -2.80 -17.59 -0.39
N THR A 208 -2.41 -18.35 0.61
CA THR A 208 -3.21 -19.43 1.22
C THR A 208 -3.66 -19.13 2.64
N ALA A 209 -2.93 -18.26 3.35
CA ALA A 209 -3.26 -17.91 4.73
C ALA A 209 -2.75 -16.50 5.11
N PHE A 210 -3.40 -15.94 6.11
CA PHE A 210 -2.99 -14.74 6.82
C PHE A 210 -2.70 -15.10 8.27
N ARG A 211 -1.63 -14.56 8.85
CA ARG A 211 -1.41 -14.65 10.28
C ARG A 211 -1.07 -13.30 10.87
N VAL A 212 -1.48 -13.11 12.10
CA VAL A 212 -1.35 -11.85 12.83
C VAL A 212 -0.84 -12.10 14.23
N LYS A 213 0.01 -11.19 14.69
CA LYS A 213 0.46 -11.12 16.08
C LYS A 213 0.00 -9.79 16.67
N VAL A 214 -0.78 -9.86 17.73
CA VAL A 214 -1.15 -8.66 18.50
C VAL A 214 -0.02 -8.27 19.44
N ARG A 215 -0.01 -7.01 19.86
CA ARG A 215 0.98 -6.48 20.78
C ARG A 215 0.97 -7.25 22.12
N GLU A 216 2.16 -7.64 22.58
CA GLU A 216 2.33 -8.32 23.87
C GLU A 216 2.08 -7.36 25.04
N GLY A 217 1.53 -7.89 26.11
CA GLY A 217 1.24 -7.17 27.33
C GLY A 217 -0.26 -7.19 27.68
N SER A 218 -0.56 -6.88 28.94
CA SER A 218 -1.93 -6.72 29.44
C SER A 218 -2.28 -5.23 29.51
N PHE A 219 -3.54 -4.90 29.29
CA PHE A 219 -4.09 -3.53 29.40
C PHE A 219 -3.48 -2.52 28.40
N LEU A 220 -3.06 -3.00 27.24
CA LEU A 220 -2.53 -2.12 26.21
C LEU A 220 -3.67 -1.58 25.34
N SER A 221 -3.65 -0.25 25.14
CA SER A 221 -4.54 0.46 24.24
C SER A 221 -4.55 -0.16 22.84
N GLY A 222 -5.72 -0.25 22.21
CA GLY A 222 -5.89 -0.62 20.81
C GLY A 222 -5.73 -2.09 20.49
N LYS A 223 -5.64 -3.00 21.46
CA LYS A 223 -5.51 -4.43 21.17
C LYS A 223 -6.69 -4.92 20.34
N VAL A 224 -6.45 -5.12 19.05
CA VAL A 224 -7.50 -5.44 18.06
C VAL A 224 -8.22 -6.72 18.42
N LYS A 225 -9.57 -6.66 18.35
CA LYS A 225 -10.48 -7.79 18.58
C LYS A 225 -11.07 -8.30 17.27
N GLU A 226 -11.60 -7.41 16.45
CA GLU A 226 -12.24 -7.79 15.20
C GLU A 226 -11.65 -7.01 14.04
N PHE A 227 -11.42 -7.71 12.92
CA PHE A 227 -10.98 -7.09 11.68
C PHE A 227 -11.52 -7.81 10.46
N GLN A 228 -11.48 -7.12 9.32
CA GLN A 228 -11.73 -7.67 8.00
C GLN A 228 -10.46 -7.51 7.15
N LEU A 229 -10.21 -8.49 6.28
CA LEU A 229 -9.13 -8.45 5.30
C LEU A 229 -9.74 -8.34 3.90
N TYR A 230 -9.44 -7.24 3.22
CA TYR A 230 -9.79 -7.00 1.82
C TYR A 230 -8.57 -7.24 0.95
N THR A 231 -8.77 -7.75 -0.27
CA THR A 231 -7.68 -8.03 -1.19
C THR A 231 -8.03 -7.61 -2.60
N ARG A 232 -7.03 -7.05 -3.32
CA ARG A 232 -7.17 -6.70 -4.75
C ARG A 232 -5.92 -7.08 -5.54
N PRO A 233 -6.07 -7.60 -6.75
CA PRO A 233 -4.95 -7.79 -7.67
C PRO A 233 -4.39 -6.44 -8.15
N GLN A 234 -5.25 -5.44 -8.23
CA GLN A 234 -4.93 -4.04 -8.52
C GLN A 234 -5.04 -3.20 -7.25
N PHE A 235 -4.72 -1.91 -7.33
CA PHE A 235 -4.80 -1.01 -6.18
C PHE A 235 -6.27 -0.71 -5.78
N PHE A 236 -6.46 -0.26 -4.54
CA PHE A 236 -7.74 0.27 -4.07
C PHE A 236 -8.00 1.64 -4.67
N LEU A 237 -9.26 1.92 -5.03
CA LEU A 237 -9.67 3.24 -5.46
C LEU A 237 -9.86 4.16 -4.26
N PHE A 238 -9.60 5.46 -4.44
CA PHE A 238 -9.79 6.50 -3.45
C PHE A 238 -10.70 7.60 -3.98
N HIS A 239 -11.55 8.17 -3.13
CA HIS A 239 -12.46 9.28 -3.44
C HIS A 239 -12.50 10.34 -2.34
#